data_6cec91809d1e10deb181f124ab6aef7f
#
_entry.id   6cec91809d1e10deb181f124ab6aef7f
#
_cell.length_a   1.000
_cell.length_b   1.000
_cell.length_c   1.000
_cell.angle_alpha   90.00
_cell.angle_beta   90.00
_cell.angle_gamma   90.00
#
_symmetry.space_group_name_H-M   'P 1'
#
loop_
_entity.id
_entity.type
_entity.pdbx_description
1 polymer ?
#
loop_
_entity_poly.entity_id
_entity_poly.type
_entity_poly.pdbx_seq_one_letter_code
_entity_poly.pdbx_strand_id
1 'polypeptide(L)'
;MRMRSFLVSLVLLALSLAAGAIVLAGPAVPPQAKAPATGSGGVLQSQEAETPGVIAELIECKRKEGVLSIKVRFRNTTSANTYHRILAHREYDHIYVTAAGKKYFLLKDSEGVFLTNQADLGGSVAMHMAKGASSVWWGKFPAPPADVKKINFTQPKVPPFDDIPITD
;
A
#
# COMPACT_ATOMS: atom_id res chain seq x y z
N MET A 1 -51.00 -6.94 60.83
CA MET A 1 -51.10 -5.99 61.95
C MET A 1 -50.39 -4.73 61.61
N ARG A 2 -51.16 -3.66 61.42
CA ARG A 2 -50.81 -2.24 61.61
C ARG A 2 -49.58 -1.70 60.86
N MET A 3 -49.55 -0.65 60.11
CA MET A 3 -50.44 0.54 60.04
C MET A 3 -49.53 1.67 59.57
N ARG A 4 -49.94 2.35 58.48
CA ARG A 4 -49.93 3.85 58.35
C ARG A 4 -48.60 4.56 58.62
N SER A 5 -48.13 5.53 57.82
CA SER A 5 -48.76 6.79 57.40
C SER A 5 -47.87 7.48 56.35
N PHE A 6 -48.43 8.02 55.34
CA PHE A 6 -48.64 9.44 54.94
C PHE A 6 -47.53 10.45 55.27
N LEU A 7 -47.09 11.14 54.24
CA LEU A 7 -47.04 12.60 54.05
C LEU A 7 -46.20 12.86 52.83
N VAL A 8 -46.74 13.26 51.72
CA VAL A 8 -47.12 14.56 51.19
C VAL A 8 -46.12 15.68 51.47
N SER A 9 -45.62 16.21 50.38
CA SER A 9 -45.13 17.57 50.08
C SER A 9 -43.73 17.52 49.50
N LEU A 10 -43.38 18.19 48.50
CA LEU A 10 -43.67 19.48 47.92
C LEU A 10 -42.98 19.58 46.59
N VAL A 11 -43.67 20.08 45.60
CA VAL A 11 -43.19 20.50 44.29
C VAL A 11 -42.12 21.58 44.43
N LEU A 12 -40.98 21.37 43.82
CA LEU A 12 -40.10 22.48 43.44
C LEU A 12 -39.59 22.22 42.04
N LEU A 13 -40.24 22.93 41.14
CA LEU A 13 -39.91 23.08 39.72
C LEU A 13 -38.60 23.88 39.61
N ALA A 14 -37.49 23.21 39.33
CA ALA A 14 -36.28 23.88 38.95
C ALA A 14 -36.06 23.66 37.44
N LEU A 15 -36.43 24.70 36.70
CA LEU A 15 -36.19 24.83 35.26
C LEU A 15 -34.71 25.12 35.04
N SER A 16 -33.88 24.07 34.81
CA SER A 16 -32.50 24.25 34.41
C SER A 16 -32.43 24.23 32.89
N LEU A 17 -32.19 25.42 32.30
CA LEU A 17 -31.79 25.61 30.92
C LEU A 17 -30.45 24.90 30.71
N ALA A 18 -30.47 23.71 30.12
CA ALA A 18 -29.28 23.09 29.56
C ALA A 18 -29.02 23.74 28.22
N ALA A 19 -28.06 24.66 28.16
CA ALA A 19 -27.49 25.15 26.91
C ALA A 19 -26.77 23.99 26.22
N GLY A 20 -27.44 23.35 25.26
CA GLY A 20 -26.84 22.35 24.40
C GLY A 20 -25.78 23.00 23.49
N ALA A 21 -24.51 22.78 23.79
CA ALA A 21 -23.44 23.10 22.84
C ALA A 21 -23.57 22.16 21.64
N ILE A 22 -24.06 22.70 20.53
CA ILE A 22 -24.00 22.04 19.24
C ILE A 22 -22.53 22.00 18.81
N VAL A 23 -21.86 20.88 19.03
CA VAL A 23 -20.56 20.63 18.42
C VAL A 23 -20.82 20.37 16.92
N LEU A 24 -20.62 21.39 16.10
CA LEU A 24 -20.53 21.26 14.67
C LEU A 24 -19.34 20.34 14.37
N ALA A 25 -19.62 19.07 14.10
CA ALA A 25 -18.62 18.18 13.50
C ALA A 25 -18.22 18.78 12.16
N GLY A 26 -17.02 19.36 12.09
CA GLY A 26 -16.42 19.78 10.82
C GLY A 26 -16.29 18.61 9.89
N PRO A 27 -16.33 18.83 8.55
CA PRO A 27 -16.16 17.75 7.58
C PRO A 27 -14.87 17.00 7.88
N ALA A 28 -14.96 15.68 8.01
CA ALA A 28 -13.81 14.81 8.16
C ALA A 28 -12.89 15.05 6.96
N VAL A 29 -11.70 15.60 7.21
CA VAL A 29 -10.66 15.72 6.18
C VAL A 29 -10.30 14.30 5.77
N PRO A 30 -10.47 13.91 4.50
CA PRO A 30 -10.03 12.61 4.04
C PRO A 30 -8.52 12.49 4.31
N PRO A 31 -8.00 11.29 4.63
CA PRO A 31 -6.58 11.11 4.85
C PRO A 31 -5.84 11.63 3.62
N GLN A 32 -5.09 12.71 3.80
CA GLN A 32 -4.24 13.27 2.75
C GLN A 32 -3.26 12.19 2.34
N ALA A 33 -3.41 11.71 1.10
CA ALA A 33 -2.38 10.91 0.47
C ALA A 33 -1.06 11.68 0.61
N LYS A 34 -0.10 11.09 1.34
CA LYS A 34 1.21 11.68 1.58
C LYS A 34 1.83 12.00 0.22
N ALA A 35 2.06 13.28 -0.05
CA ALA A 35 2.69 13.73 -1.28
C ALA A 35 3.96 12.90 -1.54
N PRO A 36 4.26 12.54 -2.80
CA PRO A 36 5.45 11.76 -3.11
C PRO A 36 6.66 12.51 -2.55
N ALA A 37 7.36 11.89 -1.61
CA ALA A 37 8.62 12.41 -1.13
C ALA A 37 9.60 12.36 -2.30
N THR A 38 9.94 13.54 -2.85
CA THR A 38 11.01 13.71 -3.82
C THR A 38 12.32 13.43 -3.08
N GLY A 39 12.61 12.14 -2.89
CA GLY A 39 13.81 11.64 -2.23
C GLY A 39 14.96 11.61 -3.22
N SER A 40 16.05 12.23 -2.87
CA SER A 40 17.32 12.19 -3.57
C SER A 40 17.72 10.75 -3.93
N GLY A 41 17.90 10.47 -5.24
CA GLY A 41 18.47 9.22 -5.73
C GLY A 41 17.47 8.28 -6.41
N GLY A 42 16.76 8.75 -7.45
CA GLY A 42 16.06 7.85 -8.38
C GLY A 42 14.81 7.13 -7.84
N VAL A 43 14.25 7.55 -6.71
CA VAL A 43 12.99 7.01 -6.20
C VAL A 43 11.81 7.73 -6.85
N LEU A 44 10.97 7.00 -7.57
CA LEU A 44 9.78 7.53 -8.24
C LEU A 44 8.62 7.71 -7.26
N GLN A 45 8.42 6.73 -6.37
CA GLN A 45 7.40 6.76 -5.32
C GLN A 45 7.77 5.82 -4.17
N SER A 46 7.30 6.11 -2.95
CA SER A 46 7.51 5.29 -1.75
C SER A 46 6.19 4.95 -1.09
N GLN A 47 6.08 3.73 -0.55
CA GLN A 47 4.96 3.21 0.21
C GLN A 47 5.46 2.47 1.45
N GLU A 48 4.69 2.48 2.54
CA GLU A 48 4.94 1.59 3.66
C GLU A 48 4.40 0.20 3.34
N ALA A 49 5.23 -0.83 3.47
CA ALA A 49 4.80 -2.20 3.27
C ALA A 49 3.99 -2.70 4.49
N GLU A 50 3.21 -3.79 4.32
CA GLU A 50 2.50 -4.41 5.45
C GLU A 50 3.45 -4.93 6.55
N THR A 51 4.69 -5.25 6.20
CA THR A 51 5.72 -5.63 7.17
C THR A 51 6.21 -4.37 7.89
N PRO A 52 6.02 -4.26 9.22
CA PRO A 52 6.43 -3.07 9.98
C PRO A 52 7.89 -2.71 9.77
N GLY A 53 8.17 -1.43 9.51
CA GLY A 53 9.51 -0.91 9.29
C GLY A 53 10.14 -1.28 7.94
N VAL A 54 9.36 -1.77 7.00
CA VAL A 54 9.78 -1.98 5.62
C VAL A 54 9.17 -0.91 4.72
N ILE A 55 10.01 -0.19 4.00
CA ILE A 55 9.61 0.81 3.01
C ILE A 55 9.84 0.24 1.62
N ALA A 56 8.80 0.23 0.80
CA ALA A 56 8.85 -0.12 -0.61
C ALA A 56 9.04 1.15 -1.45
N GLU A 57 10.13 1.22 -2.19
CA GLU A 57 10.51 2.37 -3.03
C GLU A 57 10.54 1.93 -4.49
N LEU A 58 9.63 2.44 -5.31
CA LEU A 58 9.65 2.21 -6.74
C LEU A 58 10.76 3.04 -7.35
N ILE A 59 11.78 2.38 -7.92
CA ILE A 59 13.01 3.00 -8.39
C ILE A 59 13.19 2.93 -9.90
N GLU A 60 12.39 2.12 -10.59
CA GLU A 60 12.41 2.02 -12.05
C GLU A 60 11.03 1.70 -12.60
N CYS A 61 10.63 2.43 -13.63
CA CYS A 61 9.50 2.12 -14.50
C CYS A 61 9.93 2.49 -15.92
N LYS A 62 10.54 1.53 -16.63
CA LYS A 62 11.17 1.77 -17.93
C LYS A 62 10.58 0.90 -19.02
N ARG A 63 10.18 1.54 -20.14
CA ARG A 63 9.73 0.87 -21.36
C ARG A 63 10.86 0.79 -22.35
N LYS A 64 11.11 -0.41 -22.86
CA LYS A 64 12.09 -0.64 -23.94
C LYS A 64 11.66 -1.86 -24.76
N GLU A 65 11.66 -1.74 -26.09
CA GLU A 65 11.44 -2.87 -27.01
C GLU A 65 10.18 -3.70 -26.71
N GLY A 66 9.05 -3.03 -26.39
CA GLY A 66 7.78 -3.70 -26.08
C GLY A 66 7.70 -4.30 -24.66
N VAL A 67 8.72 -4.10 -23.84
CA VAL A 67 8.77 -4.57 -22.44
C VAL A 67 8.77 -3.38 -21.49
N LEU A 68 7.95 -3.47 -20.43
CA LEU A 68 7.99 -2.57 -19.29
C LEU A 68 8.72 -3.25 -18.14
N SER A 69 9.81 -2.66 -17.68
CA SER A 69 10.58 -3.12 -16.53
C SER A 69 10.26 -2.29 -15.31
N ILE A 70 9.93 -2.96 -14.21
CA ILE A 70 9.66 -2.32 -12.91
C ILE A 70 10.66 -2.86 -11.89
N LYS A 71 11.20 -1.95 -11.05
CA LYS A 71 12.01 -2.33 -9.90
C LYS A 71 11.50 -1.64 -8.64
N VAL A 72 11.36 -2.41 -7.57
CA VAL A 72 11.02 -1.94 -6.24
C VAL A 72 12.13 -2.32 -5.28
N ARG A 73 12.70 -1.32 -4.61
CA ARG A 73 13.65 -1.51 -3.53
C ARG A 73 12.89 -1.57 -2.21
N PHE A 74 13.03 -2.65 -1.49
CA PHE A 74 12.56 -2.78 -0.12
C PHE A 74 13.67 -2.41 0.83
N ARG A 75 13.44 -1.46 1.72
CA ARG A 75 14.41 -0.98 2.70
C ARG A 75 13.94 -1.30 4.10
N ASN A 76 14.78 -2.00 4.86
CA ASN A 76 14.56 -2.28 6.27
C ASN A 76 14.99 -1.06 7.12
N THR A 77 14.05 -0.42 7.79
CA THR A 77 14.31 0.72 8.69
C THR A 77 14.40 0.30 10.16
N THR A 78 14.28 -0.99 10.45
CA THR A 78 14.34 -1.51 11.83
C THR A 78 15.78 -1.74 12.30
N SER A 79 15.94 -1.95 13.59
CA SER A 79 17.23 -2.29 14.21
C SER A 79 17.55 -3.79 14.16
N ALA A 80 16.71 -4.63 13.55
CA ALA A 80 16.86 -6.07 13.44
C ALA A 80 16.82 -6.55 11.98
N ASN A 81 17.24 -7.78 11.74
CA ASN A 81 17.01 -8.44 10.47
C ASN A 81 15.50 -8.65 10.28
N THR A 82 15.03 -8.46 9.06
CA THR A 82 13.63 -8.69 8.71
C THR A 82 13.48 -9.32 7.33
N TYR A 83 12.29 -9.82 7.04
CA TYR A 83 11.95 -10.21 5.67
C TYR A 83 10.56 -9.70 5.32
N HIS A 84 10.36 -9.38 4.06
CA HIS A 84 9.07 -9.00 3.51
C HIS A 84 8.65 -10.04 2.48
N ARG A 85 7.53 -10.72 2.74
CA ARG A 85 6.98 -11.70 1.79
C ARG A 85 6.09 -10.97 0.79
N ILE A 86 6.47 -11.01 -0.48
CA ILE A 86 5.69 -10.45 -1.58
C ILE A 86 4.57 -11.41 -1.98
N LEU A 87 4.92 -12.68 -2.21
CA LEU A 87 3.98 -13.71 -2.64
C LEU A 87 4.06 -14.94 -1.74
N ALA A 88 2.92 -15.63 -1.61
CA ALA A 88 2.83 -17.02 -1.19
C ALA A 88 2.26 -17.86 -2.35
N HIS A 89 2.56 -19.15 -2.36
CA HIS A 89 1.97 -20.13 -3.28
C HIS A 89 2.10 -19.82 -4.79
N ARG A 90 3.11 -19.03 -5.19
CA ARG A 90 3.37 -18.66 -6.60
C ARG A 90 2.20 -17.94 -7.29
N GLU A 91 1.42 -17.17 -6.56
CA GLU A 91 0.28 -16.38 -7.05
C GLU A 91 0.74 -15.11 -7.80
N TYR A 92 1.53 -15.29 -8.85
CA TYR A 92 2.14 -14.21 -9.63
C TYR A 92 1.12 -13.31 -10.36
N ASP A 93 -0.12 -13.74 -10.53
CA ASP A 93 -1.22 -12.97 -11.11
C ASP A 93 -1.72 -11.84 -10.19
N HIS A 94 -1.33 -11.85 -8.93
CA HIS A 94 -1.55 -10.74 -8.01
C HIS A 94 -0.55 -9.58 -8.22
N ILE A 95 0.45 -9.76 -9.09
CA ILE A 95 1.38 -8.69 -9.47
C ILE A 95 1.05 -8.25 -10.90
N TYR A 96 0.61 -7.00 -11.04
CA TYR A 96 0.21 -6.49 -12.35
C TYR A 96 0.37 -4.97 -12.46
N VAL A 97 0.44 -4.52 -13.69
CA VAL A 97 0.35 -3.11 -14.08
C VAL A 97 -1.04 -2.83 -14.62
N THR A 98 -1.59 -1.67 -14.30
CA THR A 98 -2.82 -1.16 -14.92
C THR A 98 -2.51 0.10 -15.72
N ALA A 99 -2.94 0.12 -16.97
CA ALA A 99 -2.79 1.27 -17.86
C ALA A 99 -3.91 1.29 -18.91
N ALA A 100 -4.45 2.47 -19.22
CA ALA A 100 -5.52 2.63 -20.21
C ALA A 100 -6.69 1.63 -20.02
N GLY A 101 -7.10 1.38 -18.76
CA GLY A 101 -8.21 0.48 -18.43
C GLY A 101 -7.90 -1.02 -18.60
N LYS A 102 -6.64 -1.40 -18.86
CA LYS A 102 -6.22 -2.79 -19.03
C LYS A 102 -5.24 -3.22 -17.94
N LYS A 103 -5.24 -4.52 -17.61
CA LYS A 103 -4.22 -5.16 -16.78
C LYS A 103 -3.16 -5.82 -17.64
N TYR A 104 -1.90 -5.65 -17.25
CA TYR A 104 -0.73 -6.27 -17.84
C TYR A 104 -0.07 -7.14 -16.77
N PHE A 105 0.00 -8.44 -17.01
CA PHE A 105 0.59 -9.39 -16.08
C PHE A 105 2.07 -9.63 -16.40
N LEU A 106 2.80 -10.23 -15.46
CA LEU A 106 4.19 -10.60 -15.66
C LEU A 106 4.39 -11.44 -16.93
N LEU A 107 5.41 -11.11 -17.67
CA LEU A 107 5.87 -11.90 -18.83
C LEU A 107 6.46 -13.22 -18.36
N LYS A 108 6.39 -14.21 -19.25
CA LYS A 108 7.07 -15.49 -19.12
C LYS A 108 8.09 -15.66 -20.24
N ASP A 109 9.12 -16.43 -19.99
CA ASP A 109 10.05 -16.89 -21.03
C ASP A 109 9.46 -18.04 -21.86
N SER A 110 10.27 -18.60 -22.76
CA SER A 110 9.90 -19.73 -23.63
C SER A 110 9.61 -21.02 -22.86
N GLU A 111 10.08 -21.15 -21.65
CA GLU A 111 9.86 -22.30 -20.77
C GLU A 111 8.66 -22.10 -19.82
N GLY A 112 7.99 -20.95 -19.92
CA GLY A 112 6.85 -20.60 -19.09
C GLY A 112 7.21 -20.05 -17.71
N VAL A 113 8.49 -19.71 -17.47
CA VAL A 113 8.99 -19.15 -16.21
C VAL A 113 8.73 -17.65 -16.19
N PHE A 114 8.16 -17.14 -15.10
CA PHE A 114 7.90 -15.71 -14.95
C PHE A 114 9.20 -14.90 -14.89
N LEU A 115 9.23 -13.79 -15.62
CA LEU A 115 10.36 -12.85 -15.67
C LEU A 115 10.33 -11.91 -14.46
N THR A 116 10.65 -12.45 -13.30
CA THR A 116 10.70 -11.78 -11.99
C THR A 116 11.60 -12.56 -11.02
N ASN A 117 11.71 -12.10 -9.78
CA ASN A 117 12.33 -12.89 -8.71
C ASN A 117 11.58 -14.22 -8.54
N GLN A 118 12.31 -15.31 -8.62
CA GLN A 118 11.72 -16.65 -8.51
C GLN A 118 11.32 -16.97 -7.07
N ALA A 119 10.25 -17.75 -6.94
CA ALA A 119 9.82 -18.27 -5.67
C ALA A 119 10.83 -19.32 -5.15
N ASP A 120 10.96 -19.40 -3.83
CA ASP A 120 11.67 -20.47 -3.16
C ASP A 120 10.97 -21.84 -3.32
N LEU A 121 11.54 -22.90 -2.74
CA LEU A 121 10.96 -24.26 -2.78
C LEU A 121 9.56 -24.30 -2.15
N GLY A 122 9.26 -23.43 -1.20
CA GLY A 122 7.93 -23.29 -0.57
C GLY A 122 6.92 -22.47 -1.39
N GLY A 123 7.33 -21.99 -2.57
CA GLY A 123 6.48 -21.18 -3.44
C GLY A 123 6.38 -19.72 -3.03
N SER A 124 7.22 -19.24 -2.12
CA SER A 124 7.21 -17.84 -1.65
C SER A 124 8.26 -16.99 -2.36
N VAL A 125 7.90 -15.76 -2.68
CA VAL A 125 8.86 -14.70 -3.04
C VAL A 125 9.01 -13.77 -1.85
N ALA A 126 10.19 -13.74 -1.27
CA ALA A 126 10.47 -12.92 -0.09
C ALA A 126 11.80 -12.16 -0.22
N MET A 127 11.80 -10.92 0.30
CA MET A 127 12.96 -10.05 0.38
C MET A 127 13.56 -10.15 1.78
N HIS A 128 14.72 -10.80 1.89
CA HIS A 128 15.48 -10.89 3.14
C HIS A 128 16.41 -9.68 3.26
N MET A 129 16.35 -8.98 4.39
CA MET A 129 17.10 -7.74 4.61
C MET A 129 17.72 -7.73 5.99
N ALA A 130 19.03 -7.57 6.07
CA ALA A 130 19.72 -7.29 7.33
C ALA A 130 19.27 -5.91 7.88
N LYS A 131 19.60 -5.63 9.13
CA LYS A 131 19.40 -4.32 9.77
C LYS A 131 19.89 -3.19 8.86
N GLY A 132 19.00 -2.24 8.53
CA GLY A 132 19.31 -1.07 7.70
C GLY A 132 19.64 -1.37 6.22
N ALA A 133 19.58 -2.64 5.80
CA ALA A 133 19.87 -3.03 4.44
C ALA A 133 18.63 -2.92 3.53
N SER A 134 18.86 -3.11 2.23
CA SER A 134 17.80 -3.12 1.21
C SER A 134 17.94 -4.36 0.33
N SER A 135 16.81 -4.78 -0.24
CA SER A 135 16.72 -5.81 -1.27
C SER A 135 15.89 -5.29 -2.43
N VAL A 136 16.13 -5.78 -3.65
CA VAL A 136 15.42 -5.30 -4.85
C VAL A 136 14.60 -6.43 -5.44
N TRP A 137 13.32 -6.16 -5.62
CA TRP A 137 12.43 -6.93 -6.46
C TRP A 137 12.39 -6.32 -7.86
N TRP A 138 12.26 -7.16 -8.88
CA TRP A 138 12.08 -6.73 -10.26
C TRP A 138 11.02 -7.57 -10.95
N GLY A 139 10.38 -6.99 -11.98
CA GLY A 139 9.44 -7.70 -12.83
C GLY A 139 9.38 -7.09 -14.23
N LYS A 140 9.10 -7.96 -15.22
CA LYS A 140 8.89 -7.55 -16.60
C LYS A 140 7.47 -7.79 -17.03
N PHE A 141 6.89 -6.82 -17.72
CA PHE A 141 5.51 -6.80 -18.19
C PHE A 141 5.46 -6.47 -19.67
N PRO A 142 4.38 -6.83 -20.40
CA PRO A 142 4.14 -6.24 -21.70
C PRO A 142 4.08 -4.72 -21.58
N ALA A 143 4.72 -3.99 -22.46
CA ALA A 143 4.66 -2.53 -22.43
C ALA A 143 3.27 -2.03 -22.85
N PRO A 144 2.68 -1.06 -22.15
CA PRO A 144 1.54 -0.32 -22.65
C PRO A 144 1.89 0.42 -23.95
N PRO A 145 0.86 0.80 -24.77
CA PRO A 145 1.07 1.60 -25.98
C PRO A 145 1.92 2.84 -25.73
N ALA A 146 2.59 3.34 -26.78
CA ALA A 146 3.58 4.43 -26.67
C ALA A 146 2.98 5.78 -26.23
N ASP A 147 1.71 6.02 -26.47
CA ASP A 147 0.96 7.19 -26.04
C ASP A 147 0.63 7.17 -24.53
N VAL A 148 0.64 6.01 -23.90
CA VAL A 148 0.46 5.88 -22.45
C VAL A 148 1.74 6.30 -21.74
N LYS A 149 1.66 7.35 -20.92
CA LYS A 149 2.80 7.94 -20.20
C LYS A 149 2.88 7.61 -18.72
N LYS A 150 1.78 7.08 -18.17
CA LYS A 150 1.69 6.71 -16.75
C LYS A 150 1.02 5.35 -16.58
N ILE A 151 1.34 4.69 -15.49
CA ILE A 151 0.76 3.42 -15.07
C ILE A 151 0.43 3.43 -13.59
N ASN A 152 -0.40 2.47 -13.15
CA ASN A 152 -0.48 2.08 -11.76
C ASN A 152 0.14 0.69 -11.62
N PHE A 153 0.90 0.46 -10.54
CA PHE A 153 1.54 -0.81 -10.27
C PHE A 153 1.02 -1.40 -8.96
N THR A 154 0.56 -2.64 -9.01
CA THR A 154 0.04 -3.38 -7.86
C THR A 154 0.93 -4.58 -7.55
N GLN A 155 1.31 -4.70 -6.30
CA GLN A 155 2.07 -5.81 -5.75
C GLN A 155 1.49 -6.17 -4.38
N PRO A 156 1.32 -7.45 -4.01
CA PRO A 156 0.84 -7.84 -2.69
C PRO A 156 1.68 -7.28 -1.56
N LYS A 157 1.04 -7.01 -0.42
CA LYS A 157 1.68 -6.53 0.81
C LYS A 157 2.27 -5.12 0.75
N VAL A 158 1.94 -4.36 -0.29
CA VAL A 158 2.29 -2.95 -0.47
C VAL A 158 1.07 -2.23 -1.02
N PRO A 159 0.73 -1.02 -0.54
CA PRO A 159 -0.27 -0.19 -1.20
C PRO A 159 0.09 0.05 -2.66
N PRO A 160 -0.88 0.18 -3.57
CA PRO A 160 -0.61 0.45 -4.97
C PRO A 160 0.27 1.69 -5.17
N PHE A 161 1.12 1.63 -6.19
CA PHE A 161 1.84 2.79 -6.71
C PHE A 161 1.02 3.36 -7.86
N ASP A 162 0.55 4.59 -7.71
CA ASP A 162 -0.35 5.22 -8.67
C ASP A 162 0.35 6.31 -9.48
N ASP A 163 -0.14 6.53 -10.71
CA ASP A 163 0.35 7.59 -11.61
C ASP A 163 1.87 7.59 -11.87
N ILE A 164 2.48 6.42 -11.88
CA ILE A 164 3.92 6.26 -12.10
C ILE A 164 4.29 6.66 -13.53
N PRO A 165 5.22 7.61 -13.73
CA PRO A 165 5.68 7.96 -15.06
C PRO A 165 6.50 6.83 -15.69
N ILE A 166 6.24 6.54 -16.96
CA ILE A 166 7.05 5.63 -17.76
C ILE A 166 8.22 6.41 -18.35
N THR A 167 9.43 5.90 -18.19
CA THR A 167 10.61 6.36 -18.96
C THR A 167 10.86 5.44 -20.16
N ASP A 168 11.29 5.99 -21.28
CA ASP A 168 11.63 5.26 -22.52
C ASP A 168 13.13 5.06 -22.66
#